data_66fdd34f17c175e37008597f16d4e080
#
_entry.id   66fdd34f17c175e37008597f16d4e080
#
_cell.length_a   1.000
_cell.length_b   1.000
_cell.length_c   1.000
_cell.angle_alpha   90.00
_cell.angle_beta   90.00
_cell.angle_gamma   90.00
#
_symmetry.space_group_name_H-M   'P 1'
#
loop_
_entity.id
_entity.type
_entity.pdbx_description
1 polymer ?
#
loop_
_entity_poly.entity_id
_entity_poly.type
_entity_poly.pdbx_seq_one_letter_code
_entity_poly.pdbx_strand_id
1 'polypeptide(L)'
;MRKQNSTFKTAFTSEADKNLKNTDSFGYVELDKYACYVVGDGIDDQVDGTAAKLAVDTIISAFTEAPSMRKGAIRRYLRAANRALLAADSKMRLKASVIVVVSDYVKLRYGQAGNARLRLYRDGFLRLQSKDQSLSMDLVKEEKLEPDKLTKHQERHNLYCYLGQDKDFRPYISKKFKLSDSDAAALMTRGLWEHMDDGILKDAFADASDEPQETVDAVEDLLLSAQPEDLGSYTFAAIFFNKVYTDPNRKRKIKRAVMIAIPILLVLVVVAIVLIVLYNNRQKQIASMEQNYYDTIEYIQEDNYIRAQEKCQEALSLAEDLGDEEIRSDTDNYLKLIESVIAGDDALTNGEYSDAQRYFLNAQNRSRYADNLGQDYISDRLAQTSQYISVYEMISLGDTLAQGMQYEAAEEQYLAARALAAQIYFDTGRDDAIAALEQLYADQAEQEAQEAEAAQETATAQAAAASVAAEGDAAFAEGDYERARTFYTTALQQY
;
A
#
# COMPACT_ATOMS: atom_id res chain seq x y z
N MET A 1 20.49 33.41 30.78
CA MET A 1 21.59 32.48 30.80
C MET A 1 21.29 31.40 31.83
N ARG A 2 21.72 30.15 31.62
CA ARG A 2 21.25 29.07 32.50
C ARG A 2 21.92 29.13 33.88
N LYS A 3 23.22 29.37 33.94
CA LYS A 3 23.96 29.54 35.16
C LYS A 3 23.36 30.60 36.12
N GLN A 4 22.99 31.76 35.60
CA GLN A 4 22.40 32.85 36.39
C GLN A 4 21.03 32.55 37.02
N ASN A 5 20.30 31.56 36.46
CA ASN A 5 18.98 31.11 36.94
C ASN A 5 19.04 29.75 37.62
N SER A 6 20.22 29.29 37.98
CA SER A 6 20.49 28.06 38.73
C SER A 6 21.49 28.35 39.85
N THR A 7 21.53 27.51 40.87
CA THR A 7 22.46 27.62 41.98
C THR A 7 23.13 26.27 42.18
N PHE A 8 24.39 26.19 41.73
CA PHE A 8 25.24 25.04 41.95
C PHE A 8 26.34 25.50 42.90
N LYS A 9 26.62 24.73 43.95
CA LYS A 9 27.69 24.98 44.90
C LYS A 9 28.63 23.78 44.90
N THR A 10 29.93 24.01 44.93
CA THR A 10 30.94 22.98 44.85
C THR A 10 31.98 23.19 45.97
N ALA A 11 32.25 22.15 46.72
CA ALA A 11 33.36 22.08 47.65
C ALA A 11 34.13 20.78 47.41
N PHE A 12 35.39 20.75 47.77
CA PHE A 12 36.23 19.56 47.64
C PHE A 12 37.39 19.58 48.61
N THR A 13 37.88 18.38 48.96
CA THR A 13 39.17 18.13 49.57
C THR A 13 40.00 17.22 48.66
N SER A 14 41.32 17.42 48.63
CA SER A 14 42.23 16.61 47.82
C SER A 14 43.59 16.58 48.49
N GLU A 15 43.93 15.47 49.18
CA GLU A 15 45.07 15.35 50.04
C GLU A 15 45.98 14.18 49.64
N ALA A 16 47.27 14.30 50.01
CA ALA A 16 48.27 13.31 49.72
C ALA A 16 48.37 12.21 50.79
N ASP A 17 47.84 12.47 51.99
CA ASP A 17 48.01 11.70 53.20
C ASP A 17 49.51 11.29 53.46
N LYS A 18 49.82 10.01 53.49
CA LYS A 18 51.18 9.49 53.67
C LYS A 18 52.13 9.64 52.50
N ASN A 19 51.58 10.04 51.31
CA ASN A 19 52.37 10.25 50.10
C ASN A 19 53.12 11.58 50.15
N LEU A 20 54.29 11.66 49.50
CA LEU A 20 55.08 12.89 49.43
C LEU A 20 54.36 13.95 48.49
N LYS A 21 53.54 13.49 47.58
CA LYS A 21 52.79 14.34 46.66
C LYS A 21 51.42 13.72 46.45
N ASN A 22 50.44 14.57 46.25
CA ASN A 22 49.11 14.17 45.88
C ASN A 22 49.09 13.63 44.43
N THR A 23 48.67 12.38 44.27
CA THR A 23 48.55 11.73 42.97
C THR A 23 47.19 11.98 42.32
N ASP A 24 46.24 12.58 43.01
CA ASP A 24 44.90 12.90 42.56
C ASP A 24 44.80 14.34 42.07
N SER A 25 43.73 14.63 41.37
CA SER A 25 43.43 15.99 40.95
C SER A 25 41.91 16.17 40.73
N PHE A 26 41.42 17.34 41.13
CA PHE A 26 40.05 17.77 40.84
C PHE A 26 40.08 19.10 40.12
N GLY A 27 39.18 19.28 39.13
CA GLY A 27 39.00 20.53 38.45
C GLY A 27 37.58 20.69 38.00
N TYR A 28 37.08 21.93 37.98
CA TYR A 28 35.78 22.22 37.46
C TYR A 28 35.73 23.60 36.81
N VAL A 29 34.73 23.76 35.92
CA VAL A 29 34.41 25.04 35.27
C VAL A 29 32.92 25.13 35.03
N GLU A 30 32.37 26.28 35.39
CA GLU A 30 30.97 26.60 35.22
C GLU A 30 30.78 27.75 34.22
N LEU A 31 30.34 27.42 33.04
CA LEU A 31 30.05 28.38 31.96
C LEU A 31 28.55 28.71 31.91
N ASP A 32 28.16 29.71 31.17
CA ASP A 32 26.79 30.19 31.07
C ASP A 32 25.75 29.11 30.68
N LYS A 33 26.13 28.13 29.87
CA LYS A 33 25.23 27.09 29.35
C LYS A 33 25.52 25.68 29.85
N TYR A 34 26.75 25.46 30.33
CA TYR A 34 27.23 24.14 30.74
C TYR A 34 28.20 24.28 31.91
N ALA A 35 28.23 23.26 32.77
CA ALA A 35 29.25 23.08 33.78
C ALA A 35 29.96 21.72 33.55
N CYS A 36 31.23 21.66 33.92
CA CYS A 36 32.05 20.45 33.85
C CYS A 36 32.79 20.27 35.16
N TYR A 37 32.78 19.07 35.71
CA TYR A 37 33.46 18.66 36.90
C TYR A 37 34.24 17.39 36.57
N VAL A 38 35.53 17.34 36.98
CA VAL A 38 36.42 16.25 36.64
C VAL A 38 37.21 15.85 37.88
N VAL A 39 37.21 14.58 38.23
CA VAL A 39 38.13 14.02 39.21
C VAL A 39 39.00 12.97 38.53
N GLY A 40 40.29 13.03 38.82
CA GLY A 40 41.28 12.11 38.30
C GLY A 40 42.09 11.50 39.45
N ASP A 41 42.40 10.21 39.36
CA ASP A 41 43.17 9.39 40.27
C ASP A 41 44.39 8.84 39.50
N GLY A 42 45.59 9.17 39.93
CA GLY A 42 46.83 8.63 39.34
C GLY A 42 47.01 7.18 39.76
N ILE A 43 47.08 6.30 38.75
CA ILE A 43 47.20 4.85 38.96
C ILE A 43 48.55 4.30 38.45
N ASP A 44 49.47 5.19 38.15
CA ASP A 44 50.85 4.84 37.79
C ASP A 44 51.75 4.75 39.06
N ASP A 45 52.90 4.17 38.88
CA ASP A 45 53.90 4.03 39.97
C ASP A 45 54.68 5.34 40.22
N GLN A 46 54.24 6.46 39.62
CA GLN A 46 54.86 7.78 39.84
C GLN A 46 54.18 8.52 40.98
N VAL A 47 54.93 8.92 41.93
CA VAL A 47 54.46 9.62 43.14
C VAL A 47 54.40 11.14 42.95
N ASP A 48 54.36 11.62 41.70
CA ASP A 48 54.41 13.05 41.39
C ASP A 48 53.06 13.71 41.03
N GLY A 49 51.98 12.94 40.90
CA GLY A 49 50.64 13.41 40.62
C GLY A 49 50.44 13.93 39.17
N THR A 50 51.40 13.77 38.32
CA THR A 50 51.38 14.36 36.97
C THR A 50 50.30 13.78 36.09
N ALA A 51 49.99 12.48 36.19
CA ALA A 51 49.02 11.82 35.32
C ALA A 51 47.58 12.34 35.56
N ALA A 52 47.12 12.39 36.81
CA ALA A 52 45.78 12.89 37.12
C ALA A 52 45.61 14.37 36.76
N LYS A 53 46.63 15.19 37.13
CA LYS A 53 46.61 16.62 36.82
C LYS A 53 46.56 16.90 35.31
N LEU A 54 47.43 16.26 34.52
CA LEU A 54 47.43 16.38 33.08
C LEU A 54 46.08 15.96 32.45
N ALA A 55 45.47 14.88 32.95
CA ALA A 55 44.20 14.39 32.50
C ALA A 55 43.07 15.41 32.77
N VAL A 56 43.00 15.93 34.01
CA VAL A 56 41.98 16.91 34.44
C VAL A 56 42.14 18.21 33.67
N ASP A 57 43.35 18.77 33.59
CA ASP A 57 43.62 20.02 32.85
C ASP A 57 43.28 19.90 31.37
N THR A 58 43.60 18.76 30.74
CA THR A 58 43.28 18.52 29.31
C THR A 58 41.78 18.42 29.09
N ILE A 59 41.03 17.74 29.98
CA ILE A 59 39.56 17.61 29.85
C ILE A 59 38.92 18.97 30.04
N ILE A 60 39.29 19.75 31.05
CA ILE A 60 38.74 21.07 31.32
C ILE A 60 39.05 22.03 30.17
N SER A 61 40.27 22.01 29.64
CA SER A 61 40.62 22.82 28.47
C SER A 61 39.81 22.45 27.23
N ALA A 62 39.73 21.17 26.90
CA ALA A 62 38.94 20.68 25.76
C ALA A 62 37.42 20.95 25.91
N PHE A 63 36.91 20.93 27.15
CA PHE A 63 35.53 21.30 27.40
C PHE A 63 35.35 22.82 27.30
N THR A 64 36.23 23.63 27.81
CA THR A 64 36.14 25.10 27.74
C THR A 64 36.20 25.62 26.31
N GLU A 65 37.01 24.99 25.47
CA GLU A 65 37.11 25.30 24.06
C GLU A 65 35.79 24.98 23.29
N ALA A 66 35.15 23.84 23.58
CA ALA A 66 33.95 23.38 22.91
C ALA A 66 32.94 22.77 23.89
N PRO A 67 32.24 23.57 24.69
CA PRO A 67 31.34 23.09 25.74
C PRO A 67 30.15 22.31 25.23
N SER A 68 30.00 21.03 25.61
CA SER A 68 28.88 20.20 25.16
C SER A 68 28.66 18.96 26.03
N MET A 69 27.39 18.62 26.29
CA MET A 69 26.95 17.41 26.97
C MET A 69 26.63 16.25 26.00
N ARG A 70 26.96 16.35 24.70
CA ARG A 70 26.73 15.26 23.71
C ARG A 70 27.69 14.10 23.97
N LYS A 71 27.22 12.84 23.77
CA LYS A 71 28.07 11.64 23.96
C LYS A 71 29.41 11.74 23.20
N GLY A 72 29.35 12.19 21.94
CA GLY A 72 30.55 12.36 21.12
C GLY A 72 31.52 13.41 21.65
N ALA A 73 31.02 14.49 22.29
CA ALA A 73 31.84 15.53 22.87
C ALA A 73 32.58 15.01 24.11
N ILE A 74 31.90 14.38 25.07
CA ILE A 74 32.51 13.80 26.27
C ILE A 74 33.54 12.72 25.88
N ARG A 75 33.23 11.87 24.89
CA ARG A 75 34.19 10.91 24.35
C ARG A 75 35.44 11.58 23.78
N ARG A 76 35.27 12.73 23.12
CA ARG A 76 36.37 13.51 22.57
C ARG A 76 37.26 14.10 23.68
N TYR A 77 36.66 14.62 24.77
CA TYR A 77 37.43 15.10 25.93
C TYR A 77 38.27 14.00 26.52
N LEU A 78 37.68 12.83 26.81
CA LEU A 78 38.42 11.67 27.36
C LEU A 78 39.51 11.16 26.41
N ARG A 79 39.27 11.15 25.11
CA ARG A 79 40.28 10.78 24.12
C ARG A 79 41.40 11.82 24.00
N ALA A 80 41.09 13.11 24.21
CA ALA A 80 42.14 14.15 24.26
C ALA A 80 43.04 13.93 25.44
N ALA A 81 42.49 13.69 26.64
CA ALA A 81 43.27 13.37 27.83
C ALA A 81 44.08 12.07 27.66
N ASN A 82 43.48 11.02 27.10
CA ASN A 82 44.22 9.78 26.82
C ASN A 82 45.46 10.02 25.94
N ARG A 83 45.29 10.81 24.86
CA ARG A 83 46.41 11.17 23.97
C ARG A 83 47.45 12.03 24.65
N ALA A 84 47.02 12.96 25.53
CA ALA A 84 47.96 13.80 26.28
C ALA A 84 48.86 12.97 27.22
N LEU A 85 48.27 11.97 27.91
CA LEU A 85 49.06 11.07 28.76
C LEU A 85 50.03 10.19 27.95
N LEU A 86 49.60 9.71 26.77
CA LEU A 86 50.45 8.91 25.90
C LEU A 86 51.58 9.71 25.24
N ALA A 87 51.37 11.00 25.01
CA ALA A 87 52.35 11.90 24.41
C ALA A 87 53.27 12.59 25.43
N ALA A 88 53.03 12.41 26.72
CA ALA A 88 53.82 13.05 27.76
C ALA A 88 55.26 12.50 27.77
N ASP A 89 56.22 13.43 27.84
CA ASP A 89 57.62 13.07 28.00
C ASP A 89 57.89 12.70 29.46
N SER A 90 57.70 11.43 29.80
CA SER A 90 57.87 10.89 31.14
C SER A 90 58.70 9.61 31.10
N LYS A 91 59.49 9.40 32.13
CA LYS A 91 60.32 8.18 32.29
C LYS A 91 59.48 6.91 32.41
N MET A 92 58.24 7.05 32.88
CA MET A 92 57.30 5.96 33.06
C MET A 92 55.97 6.28 32.32
N ARG A 93 55.22 5.25 32.00
CA ARG A 93 53.93 5.40 31.33
C ARG A 93 52.91 5.99 32.28
N LEU A 94 52.41 7.19 31.98
CA LEU A 94 51.38 7.86 32.74
C LEU A 94 50.04 7.16 32.59
N LYS A 95 49.37 6.88 33.73
CA LYS A 95 48.04 6.25 33.76
C LYS A 95 47.16 6.98 34.77
N ALA A 96 45.91 7.16 34.44
CA ALA A 96 44.92 7.74 35.35
C ALA A 96 43.53 7.12 35.19
N SER A 97 42.85 6.98 36.31
CA SER A 97 41.41 6.78 36.36
C SER A 97 40.70 8.12 36.40
N VAL A 98 39.66 8.33 35.63
CA VAL A 98 38.98 9.61 35.57
C VAL A 98 37.46 9.46 35.43
N ILE A 99 36.74 10.37 36.07
CA ILE A 99 35.35 10.61 35.81
C ILE A 99 35.10 12.08 35.50
N VAL A 100 34.38 12.35 34.42
CA VAL A 100 33.99 13.69 33.99
C VAL A 100 32.45 13.80 34.01
N VAL A 101 31.93 14.81 34.69
CA VAL A 101 30.51 15.11 34.77
C VAL A 101 30.24 16.43 34.04
N VAL A 102 29.36 16.40 33.06
CA VAL A 102 28.93 17.60 32.32
C VAL A 102 27.45 17.83 32.55
N SER A 103 27.10 19.06 32.97
CA SER A 103 25.72 19.48 33.18
C SER A 103 25.33 20.63 32.25
N ASP A 104 24.07 20.68 31.84
CA ASP A 104 23.46 21.83 31.19
C ASP A 104 22.55 22.61 32.15
N TYR A 105 22.77 22.48 33.45
CA TYR A 105 21.99 23.04 34.57
C TYR A 105 20.55 22.49 34.70
N VAL A 106 20.18 21.51 33.86
CA VAL A 106 18.88 20.80 33.90
C VAL A 106 19.11 19.29 34.01
N LYS A 107 20.14 18.82 33.35
CA LYS A 107 20.51 17.40 33.26
C LYS A 107 22.02 17.29 33.40
N LEU A 108 22.45 16.15 33.87
CA LEU A 108 23.87 15.77 33.82
C LEU A 108 24.09 14.56 32.91
N ARG A 109 25.32 14.40 32.49
CA ARG A 109 25.88 13.20 31.87
C ARG A 109 27.31 13.05 32.31
N TYR A 110 27.74 11.82 32.57
CA TYR A 110 29.13 11.56 32.87
C TYR A 110 29.81 10.66 31.86
N GLY A 111 31.12 10.77 31.77
CA GLY A 111 32.02 9.87 31.10
C GLY A 111 33.06 9.35 32.06
N GLN A 112 33.47 8.10 31.91
CA GLN A 112 34.37 7.43 32.86
C GLN A 112 35.39 6.58 32.09
N ALA A 113 36.62 6.58 32.61
CA ALA A 113 37.67 5.66 32.24
C ALA A 113 38.39 5.27 33.55
N GLY A 114 38.13 4.07 34.06
CA GLY A 114 38.66 3.56 35.29
C GLY A 114 37.62 3.35 36.40
N ASN A 115 38.05 3.60 37.64
CA ASN A 115 37.31 3.33 38.87
C ASN A 115 37.08 4.58 39.76
N ALA A 116 37.37 5.79 39.27
CA ALA A 116 36.89 7.02 39.89
C ALA A 116 35.36 7.04 39.88
N ARG A 117 34.71 7.41 40.99
CA ARG A 117 33.28 7.19 41.18
C ARG A 117 32.48 8.49 41.24
N LEU A 118 31.26 8.41 40.70
CA LEU A 118 30.18 9.37 40.86
C LEU A 118 29.02 8.71 41.58
N ARG A 119 28.49 9.38 42.59
CA ARG A 119 27.21 9.09 43.21
C ARG A 119 26.34 10.33 43.17
N LEU A 120 25.06 10.15 42.94
CA LEU A 120 24.08 11.23 42.98
C LEU A 120 22.98 10.88 43.98
N TYR A 121 22.76 11.77 44.89
CA TYR A 121 21.78 11.65 45.97
C TYR A 121 20.63 12.62 45.71
N ARG A 122 19.44 12.23 46.11
CA ARG A 122 18.23 13.04 46.11
C ARG A 122 17.44 12.73 47.37
N ASP A 123 17.18 13.75 48.17
CA ASP A 123 16.50 13.58 49.45
C ASP A 123 17.19 12.49 50.33
N GLY A 124 18.51 12.47 50.35
CA GLY A 124 19.33 11.48 51.05
C GLY A 124 19.41 10.09 50.38
N PHE A 125 18.69 9.84 49.33
CA PHE A 125 18.66 8.55 48.64
C PHE A 125 19.56 8.51 47.41
N LEU A 126 20.35 7.46 47.27
CA LEU A 126 21.18 7.21 46.12
C LEU A 126 20.32 6.99 44.86
N ARG A 127 20.48 7.83 43.83
CA ARG A 127 19.72 7.80 42.55
C ARG A 127 20.56 7.36 41.38
N LEU A 128 21.85 7.61 41.41
CA LEU A 128 22.77 7.26 40.33
C LEU A 128 24.14 6.90 40.96
N GLN A 129 24.72 5.82 40.49
CA GLN A 129 26.08 5.42 40.81
C GLN A 129 26.79 5.01 39.53
N SER A 130 28.03 5.49 39.35
CA SER A 130 28.90 5.00 38.30
C SER A 130 29.37 3.57 38.62
N LYS A 131 29.71 2.79 37.59
CA LYS A 131 30.22 1.42 37.74
C LYS A 131 31.67 1.40 37.28
N ASP A 132 32.56 0.83 38.12
CA ASP A 132 33.96 0.72 37.81
C ASP A 132 34.19 -0.09 36.53
N GLN A 133 35.21 0.28 35.76
CA GLN A 133 35.69 -0.48 34.63
C GLN A 133 36.83 -1.40 35.05
N SER A 134 36.53 -2.32 35.98
CA SER A 134 37.45 -3.26 36.60
C SER A 134 36.94 -4.69 36.53
N LEU A 135 37.86 -5.66 36.65
CA LEU A 135 37.52 -7.07 36.65
C LEU A 135 36.62 -7.42 37.85
N SER A 136 36.84 -6.81 39.03
CA SER A 136 35.96 -7.02 40.18
C SER A 136 34.51 -6.58 39.94
N MET A 137 34.31 -5.47 39.22
CA MET A 137 32.95 -5.02 38.83
C MET A 137 32.29 -5.99 37.86
N ASP A 138 33.03 -6.62 36.97
CA ASP A 138 32.48 -7.64 36.07
C ASP A 138 32.09 -8.91 36.83
N LEU A 139 32.87 -9.30 37.85
CA LEU A 139 32.49 -10.38 38.78
C LEU A 139 31.18 -10.07 39.52
N VAL A 140 30.96 -8.81 39.92
CA VAL A 140 29.68 -8.38 40.54
C VAL A 140 28.53 -8.47 39.51
N LYS A 141 28.73 -8.05 38.26
CA LYS A 141 27.71 -8.15 37.22
C LYS A 141 27.34 -9.60 36.88
N GLU A 142 28.31 -10.52 37.01
CA GLU A 142 28.14 -11.95 36.79
C GLU A 142 27.63 -12.69 38.04
N GLU A 143 27.26 -11.95 39.11
CA GLU A 143 26.81 -12.49 40.41
C GLU A 143 27.82 -13.44 41.09
N LYS A 144 29.11 -13.34 40.72
CA LYS A 144 30.22 -14.10 41.29
C LYS A 144 30.86 -13.40 42.50
N LEU A 145 30.58 -12.13 42.71
CA LEU A 145 31.05 -11.31 43.81
C LEU A 145 29.90 -10.47 44.35
N GLU A 146 29.73 -10.46 45.66
CA GLU A 146 28.77 -9.60 46.35
C GLU A 146 29.20 -8.13 46.25
N PRO A 147 28.28 -7.17 45.97
CA PRO A 147 28.63 -5.75 45.77
C PRO A 147 29.38 -5.10 46.92
N ASP A 148 29.09 -5.49 48.15
CA ASP A 148 29.75 -4.99 49.39
C ASP A 148 31.20 -5.48 49.55
N LYS A 149 31.55 -6.60 48.91
CA LYS A 149 32.94 -7.14 48.91
C LYS A 149 33.81 -6.55 47.80
N LEU A 150 33.23 -5.73 46.90
CA LEU A 150 33.95 -5.18 45.75
C LEU A 150 35.13 -4.32 46.16
N THR A 151 34.96 -3.46 47.19
CA THR A 151 36.00 -2.53 47.68
C THR A 151 37.23 -3.23 48.30
N LYS A 152 37.08 -4.49 48.76
CA LYS A 152 38.12 -5.31 49.38
C LYS A 152 38.66 -6.40 48.45
N HIS A 153 38.10 -6.55 47.25
CA HIS A 153 38.49 -7.62 46.33
C HIS A 153 39.85 -7.32 45.66
N GLN A 154 40.71 -8.32 45.51
CA GLN A 154 42.05 -8.16 44.94
C GLN A 154 42.04 -7.58 43.52
N GLU A 155 41.03 -7.96 42.67
CA GLU A 155 40.90 -7.52 41.28
C GLU A 155 40.26 -6.12 41.11
N ARG A 156 40.04 -5.37 42.22
CA ARG A 156 39.45 -4.02 42.16
C ARG A 156 40.33 -3.00 41.44
N HIS A 157 41.66 -3.25 41.40
CA HIS A 157 42.65 -2.43 40.70
C HIS A 157 42.94 -2.92 39.26
N ASN A 158 42.45 -4.08 38.89
CA ASN A 158 42.61 -4.59 37.54
C ASN A 158 41.61 -3.92 36.60
N LEU A 159 42.02 -2.78 36.04
CA LEU A 159 41.20 -1.94 35.16
C LEU A 159 41.38 -2.36 33.69
N TYR A 160 40.27 -2.57 32.98
CA TYR A 160 40.28 -2.83 31.54
C TYR A 160 40.15 -1.56 30.70
N CYS A 161 39.82 -0.41 31.29
CA CYS A 161 39.80 0.89 30.62
C CYS A 161 40.33 1.98 31.58
N TYR A 162 41.34 2.74 31.17
CA TYR A 162 41.94 3.84 31.92
C TYR A 162 42.60 4.82 30.93
N LEU A 163 42.90 6.05 31.34
CA LEU A 163 43.66 7.01 30.54
C LEU A 163 45.14 6.63 30.49
N GLY A 164 45.77 6.85 29.33
CA GLY A 164 47.14 6.38 29.05
C GLY A 164 47.16 4.99 28.39
N GLN A 165 46.00 4.47 27.99
CA GLN A 165 45.85 3.21 27.28
C GLN A 165 46.05 3.41 25.76
N ASP A 166 47.00 2.66 25.18
CA ASP A 166 47.37 2.78 23.78
C ASP A 166 46.34 2.14 22.84
N LYS A 167 45.87 0.92 23.15
CA LYS A 167 44.91 0.16 22.36
C LYS A 167 43.61 -0.03 23.12
N ASP A 168 42.52 -0.16 22.35
CA ASP A 168 41.19 -0.49 22.86
C ASP A 168 40.60 0.49 23.89
N PHE A 169 41.02 1.76 23.87
CA PHE A 169 40.47 2.77 24.77
C PHE A 169 38.98 3.03 24.49
N ARG A 170 38.13 2.47 25.36
CA ARG A 170 36.67 2.52 25.25
C ARG A 170 36.02 3.11 26.49
N PRO A 171 36.10 4.43 26.71
CA PRO A 171 35.52 5.06 27.88
C PRO A 171 33.99 4.93 27.88
N TYR A 172 33.41 4.71 29.04
CA TYR A 172 31.97 4.66 29.22
C TYR A 172 31.38 6.06 29.20
N ILE A 173 30.22 6.24 28.52
CA ILE A 173 29.45 7.52 28.48
C ILE A 173 28.00 7.22 28.84
N SER A 174 27.52 7.80 29.92
CA SER A 174 26.19 7.57 30.47
C SER A 174 25.06 8.08 29.56
N LYS A 175 23.81 7.71 29.88
CA LYS A 175 22.61 8.42 29.43
C LYS A 175 22.52 9.77 30.18
N LYS A 176 21.67 10.69 29.69
CA LYS A 176 21.36 11.94 30.40
C LYS A 176 20.49 11.62 31.61
N PHE A 177 20.89 12.16 32.77
CA PHE A 177 20.10 12.10 33.99
C PHE A 177 19.50 13.48 34.26
N LYS A 178 18.22 13.55 34.60
CA LYS A 178 17.53 14.80 34.93
C LYS A 178 17.79 15.20 36.37
N LEU A 179 18.30 16.38 36.58
CA LEU A 179 18.50 16.97 37.90
C LEU A 179 17.18 17.51 38.46
N SER A 180 17.07 17.52 39.76
CA SER A 180 16.06 18.20 40.55
C SER A 180 16.72 19.18 41.51
N ASP A 181 15.97 20.15 42.02
CA ASP A 181 16.43 21.00 43.09
C ASP A 181 16.81 20.12 44.29
N SER A 182 17.85 20.51 45.03
CA SER A 182 18.43 19.78 46.17
C SER A 182 19.04 18.40 45.86
N ASP A 183 19.30 18.07 44.57
CA ASP A 183 20.16 16.94 44.25
C ASP A 183 21.63 17.26 44.71
N ALA A 184 22.36 16.23 45.11
CA ALA A 184 23.77 16.36 45.44
C ALA A 184 24.59 15.27 44.76
N ALA A 185 25.73 15.63 44.18
CA ALA A 185 26.66 14.68 43.57
C ALA A 185 27.94 14.59 44.37
N ALA A 186 28.41 13.39 44.57
CA ALA A 186 29.72 13.06 45.12
C ALA A 186 30.63 12.54 44.03
N LEU A 187 31.80 13.17 43.85
CA LEU A 187 32.88 12.64 43.02
C LEU A 187 34.03 12.21 43.93
N MET A 188 34.59 11.02 43.70
CA MET A 188 35.61 10.48 44.60
C MET A 188 36.60 9.62 43.85
N THR A 189 37.85 9.68 44.33
CA THR A 189 38.92 8.80 43.91
C THR A 189 39.02 7.56 44.78
N ARG A 190 39.88 6.66 44.40
CA ARG A 190 40.10 5.36 45.05
C ARG A 190 40.39 5.49 46.53
N GLY A 191 41.30 6.40 46.96
CA GLY A 191 41.67 6.57 48.38
C GLY A 191 40.48 6.83 49.29
N LEU A 192 39.41 7.49 48.79
CA LEU A 192 38.20 7.65 49.59
C LEU A 192 37.30 6.40 49.56
N TRP A 193 36.90 5.93 48.38
CA TRP A 193 35.84 4.90 48.28
C TRP A 193 36.31 3.50 48.73
N GLU A 194 37.61 3.24 48.87
CA GLU A 194 38.14 2.00 49.44
C GLU A 194 37.99 1.95 50.97
N HIS A 195 38.04 3.10 51.63
CA HIS A 195 38.02 3.23 53.06
C HIS A 195 36.71 3.77 53.64
N MET A 196 35.79 4.19 52.80
CA MET A 196 34.53 4.77 53.22
C MET A 196 33.36 3.83 52.86
N ASP A 197 32.59 3.46 53.88
CA ASP A 197 31.38 2.64 53.70
C ASP A 197 30.27 3.42 52.95
N ASP A 198 29.52 2.71 52.11
CA ASP A 198 28.40 3.28 51.36
C ASP A 198 27.31 3.86 52.28
N GLY A 199 27.08 3.28 53.45
CA GLY A 199 26.15 3.75 54.47
C GLY A 199 26.57 5.10 55.04
N ILE A 200 27.83 5.27 55.40
CA ILE A 200 28.39 6.50 55.95
C ILE A 200 28.25 7.66 54.95
N LEU A 201 28.59 7.43 53.69
CA LEU A 201 28.39 8.45 52.65
C LEU A 201 26.92 8.82 52.46
N LYS A 202 26.01 7.83 52.49
CA LYS A 202 24.59 8.09 52.42
C LYS A 202 24.08 8.96 53.55
N ASP A 203 24.50 8.66 54.78
CA ASP A 203 24.07 9.42 55.95
C ASP A 203 24.63 10.84 55.90
N ALA A 204 25.91 11.03 55.51
CA ALA A 204 26.49 12.36 55.32
C ALA A 204 25.73 13.24 54.29
N PHE A 205 25.14 12.64 53.26
CA PHE A 205 24.31 13.35 52.31
C PHE A 205 22.84 13.43 52.72
N ALA A 206 22.32 12.61 53.61
CA ALA A 206 20.98 12.71 54.16
C ALA A 206 20.88 13.85 55.17
N ASP A 207 21.93 14.08 55.97
CA ASP A 207 22.03 15.11 56.98
C ASP A 207 22.71 16.40 56.47
N ALA A 208 22.97 16.47 55.15
CA ALA A 208 23.70 17.57 54.54
C ALA A 208 22.90 18.89 54.64
N SER A 209 23.62 19.95 55.07
CA SER A 209 23.14 21.34 54.97
C SER A 209 23.13 21.81 53.50
N ASP A 210 22.73 23.08 53.26
CA ASP A 210 22.81 23.70 51.93
C ASP A 210 24.25 24.09 51.51
N GLU A 211 25.26 23.86 52.41
CA GLU A 211 26.65 24.19 52.19
C GLU A 211 27.51 22.93 51.96
N PRO A 212 28.02 22.70 50.74
CA PRO A 212 28.77 21.46 50.45
C PRO A 212 30.08 21.33 51.22
N GLN A 213 30.65 22.42 51.71
CA GLN A 213 31.89 22.37 52.51
C GLN A 213 31.71 21.59 53.82
N GLU A 214 30.58 21.79 54.53
CA GLU A 214 30.28 21.04 55.74
C GLU A 214 30.20 19.53 55.49
N THR A 215 29.63 19.12 54.35
CA THR A 215 29.59 17.69 53.94
C THR A 215 30.99 17.18 53.59
N VAL A 216 31.83 18.00 52.95
CA VAL A 216 33.22 17.61 52.62
C VAL A 216 34.00 17.42 53.89
N ASP A 217 33.94 18.38 54.81
CA ASP A 217 34.67 18.33 56.10
C ASP A 217 34.21 17.12 56.96
N ALA A 218 32.88 16.87 56.99
CA ALA A 218 32.35 15.72 57.76
C ALA A 218 32.78 14.37 57.14
N VAL A 219 32.83 14.24 55.83
CA VAL A 219 33.31 13.01 55.16
C VAL A 219 34.81 12.82 55.39
N GLU A 220 35.57 13.88 55.31
CA GLU A 220 37.01 13.84 55.56
C GLU A 220 37.31 13.48 57.02
N ASP A 221 36.62 14.10 57.99
CA ASP A 221 36.76 13.77 59.42
C ASP A 221 36.42 12.30 59.70
N LEU A 222 35.40 11.76 59.08
CA LEU A 222 35.05 10.33 59.21
C LEU A 222 36.11 9.41 58.62
N LEU A 223 36.68 9.77 57.45
CA LEU A 223 37.76 9.02 56.80
C LEU A 223 39.02 8.97 57.74
N LEU A 224 39.44 10.14 58.23
CA LEU A 224 40.63 10.26 59.08
C LEU A 224 40.42 9.62 60.42
N SER A 225 39.23 9.70 61.02
CA SER A 225 38.89 9.07 62.31
C SER A 225 38.97 7.53 62.26
N ALA A 226 38.72 6.93 61.05
CA ALA A 226 38.83 5.50 60.83
C ALA A 226 40.32 5.02 60.84
N GLN A 227 41.30 5.94 60.75
CA GLN A 227 42.74 5.69 60.73
C GLN A 227 43.18 4.52 59.83
N PRO A 228 42.80 4.52 58.54
CA PRO A 228 43.15 3.41 57.62
C PRO A 228 44.68 3.29 57.48
N GLU A 229 45.20 2.07 57.59
CA GLU A 229 46.68 1.83 57.57
C GLU A 229 47.29 2.16 56.20
N ASP A 230 46.52 1.91 55.10
CA ASP A 230 46.99 2.02 53.74
C ASP A 230 46.29 3.21 52.97
N LEU A 231 45.99 4.30 53.69
CA LEU A 231 45.42 5.49 53.06
C LEU A 231 46.46 6.09 52.11
N GLY A 232 46.08 6.20 50.82
CA GLY A 232 46.87 6.90 49.83
C GLY A 232 46.29 8.30 49.54
N SER A 233 46.63 8.89 48.40
CA SER A 233 46.00 10.15 47.98
C SER A 233 44.49 9.94 47.84
N TYR A 234 43.73 10.88 48.35
CA TYR A 234 42.27 10.87 48.19
C TYR A 234 41.74 12.23 47.73
N THR A 235 40.69 12.18 46.95
CA THR A 235 39.95 13.36 46.53
C THR A 235 38.46 13.12 46.68
N PHE A 236 37.78 14.04 47.32
CA PHE A 236 36.34 14.05 47.45
C PHE A 236 35.79 15.42 47.06
N ALA A 237 34.82 15.44 46.15
CA ALA A 237 34.12 16.66 45.76
C ALA A 237 32.60 16.49 45.91
N ALA A 238 31.99 17.41 46.62
CA ALA A 238 30.55 17.52 46.77
C ALA A 238 30.00 18.67 45.88
N ILE A 239 29.03 18.37 45.06
CA ILE A 239 28.42 19.34 44.16
C ILE A 239 26.93 19.36 44.45
N PHE A 240 26.43 20.46 45.01
CA PHE A 240 25.05 20.63 45.40
C PHE A 240 24.29 21.41 44.33
N PHE A 241 23.23 20.82 43.81
CA PHE A 241 22.34 21.40 42.80
C PHE A 241 21.13 22.04 43.46
N ASN A 242 21.37 23.08 44.28
CA ASN A 242 20.36 23.72 45.14
C ASN A 242 19.18 24.25 44.32
N LYS A 243 19.45 24.75 43.10
CA LYS A 243 18.41 25.19 42.17
C LYS A 243 18.79 24.83 40.75
N VAL A 244 17.93 24.05 40.10
CA VAL A 244 18.07 23.63 38.70
C VAL A 244 17.46 24.68 37.78
N TYR A 245 18.04 24.88 36.61
CA TYR A 245 17.53 25.83 35.64
C TYR A 245 16.11 25.47 35.18
N THR A 246 15.21 26.44 35.29
CA THR A 246 13.85 26.37 34.77
C THR A 246 13.63 27.48 33.75
N ASP A 247 13.21 27.12 32.50
CA ASP A 247 12.97 28.10 31.44
C ASP A 247 11.77 29.00 31.80
N PRO A 248 11.96 30.30 32.07
CA PRO A 248 10.89 31.23 32.45
C PRO A 248 9.83 31.37 31.33
N ASN A 249 10.22 31.14 30.10
CA ASN A 249 9.31 31.25 28.94
C ASN A 249 8.64 29.93 28.55
N ARG A 250 8.82 28.87 29.34
CA ARG A 250 8.26 27.53 29.02
C ARG A 250 6.76 27.57 28.81
N LYS A 251 6.00 28.25 29.67
CA LYS A 251 4.52 28.38 29.54
C LYS A 251 4.13 29.10 28.24
N ARG A 252 4.85 30.16 27.88
CA ARG A 252 4.61 30.90 26.62
C ARG A 252 4.95 30.07 25.39
N LYS A 253 6.05 29.31 25.41
CA LYS A 253 6.43 28.41 24.31
C LYS A 253 5.42 27.31 24.12
N ILE A 254 4.95 26.68 25.22
CA ILE A 254 3.91 25.65 25.17
C ILE A 254 2.61 26.23 24.60
N LYS A 255 2.16 27.40 25.11
CA LYS A 255 0.95 28.06 24.61
C LYS A 255 1.03 28.36 23.11
N ARG A 256 2.16 28.86 22.62
CA ARG A 256 2.39 29.10 21.18
C ARG A 256 2.39 27.81 20.38
N ALA A 257 3.08 26.77 20.87
CA ALA A 257 3.11 25.47 20.21
C ALA A 257 1.71 24.83 20.10
N VAL A 258 0.91 24.91 21.18
CA VAL A 258 -0.47 24.42 21.19
C VAL A 258 -1.36 25.24 20.23
N MET A 259 -1.19 26.56 20.21
CA MET A 259 -1.95 27.45 19.32
C MET A 259 -1.67 27.17 17.82
N ILE A 260 -0.49 26.68 17.48
CA ILE A 260 -0.12 26.29 16.11
C ILE A 260 -0.54 24.83 15.84
N ALA A 261 -0.41 23.95 16.83
CA ALA A 261 -0.71 22.52 16.67
C ALA A 261 -2.21 22.22 16.49
N ILE A 262 -3.09 22.97 17.17
CA ILE A 262 -4.54 22.76 17.09
C ILE A 262 -5.07 22.96 15.66
N PRO A 263 -4.82 24.09 14.97
CA PRO A 263 -5.33 24.26 13.60
C PRO A 263 -4.74 23.25 12.62
N ILE A 264 -3.47 22.87 12.77
CA ILE A 264 -2.85 21.83 11.94
C ILE A 264 -3.56 20.50 12.15
N LEU A 265 -3.84 20.13 13.40
CA LEU A 265 -4.56 18.90 13.72
C LEU A 265 -5.98 18.90 13.12
N LEU A 266 -6.69 20.04 13.21
CA LEU A 266 -8.01 20.19 12.60
C LEU A 266 -7.98 19.98 11.09
N VAL A 267 -7.00 20.59 10.40
CA VAL A 267 -6.83 20.40 8.95
C VAL A 267 -6.56 18.91 8.63
N LEU A 268 -5.69 18.27 9.40
CA LEU A 268 -5.40 16.83 9.20
C LEU A 268 -6.64 15.95 9.42
N VAL A 269 -7.48 16.27 10.40
CA VAL A 269 -8.75 15.56 10.65
C VAL A 269 -9.71 15.75 9.48
N VAL A 270 -9.85 16.98 8.97
CA VAL A 270 -10.70 17.25 7.78
C VAL A 270 -10.20 16.47 6.57
N VAL A 271 -8.89 16.51 6.31
CA VAL A 271 -8.29 15.74 5.20
C VAL A 271 -8.54 14.23 5.37
N ALA A 272 -8.37 13.71 6.58
CA ALA A 272 -8.65 12.30 6.86
C ALA A 272 -10.12 11.93 6.61
N ILE A 273 -11.07 12.79 7.02
CA ILE A 273 -12.51 12.57 6.75
C ILE A 273 -12.78 12.56 5.24
N VAL A 274 -12.22 13.53 4.49
CA VAL A 274 -12.38 13.58 3.04
C VAL A 274 -11.84 12.32 2.37
N LEU A 275 -10.65 11.86 2.78
CA LEU A 275 -10.06 10.64 2.23
C LEU A 275 -10.90 9.39 2.56
N ILE A 276 -11.47 9.30 3.76
CA ILE A 276 -12.37 8.20 4.14
C ILE A 276 -13.65 8.22 3.29
N VAL A 277 -14.23 9.41 3.07
CA VAL A 277 -15.44 9.54 2.23
C VAL A 277 -15.15 9.13 0.78
N LEU A 278 -14.04 9.61 0.22
CA LEU A 278 -13.61 9.23 -1.13
C LEU A 278 -13.35 7.72 -1.24
N TYR A 279 -12.66 7.14 -0.27
CA TYR A 279 -12.42 5.70 -0.22
C TYR A 279 -13.72 4.91 -0.16
N ASN A 280 -14.65 5.29 0.73
CA ASN A 280 -15.95 4.62 0.86
C ASN A 280 -16.82 4.74 -0.41
N ASN A 281 -16.78 5.90 -1.08
CA ASN A 281 -17.50 6.09 -2.34
C ASN A 281 -16.91 5.19 -3.43
N ARG A 282 -15.59 5.12 -3.52
CA ARG A 282 -14.92 4.22 -4.49
C ARG A 282 -15.27 2.75 -4.23
N GLN A 283 -15.32 2.32 -2.97
CA GLN A 283 -15.71 0.94 -2.63
C GLN A 283 -17.16 0.64 -3.02
N LYS A 284 -18.07 1.60 -2.88
CA LYS A 284 -19.46 1.45 -3.34
C LYS A 284 -19.57 1.33 -4.85
N GLN A 285 -18.78 2.11 -5.59
CA GLN A 285 -18.73 2.02 -7.05
C GLN A 285 -18.19 0.67 -7.52
N ILE A 286 -17.13 0.15 -6.89
CA ILE A 286 -16.60 -1.18 -7.17
C ILE A 286 -17.67 -2.26 -6.92
N ALA A 287 -18.33 -2.24 -5.77
CA ALA A 287 -19.37 -3.20 -5.44
C ALA A 287 -20.56 -3.12 -6.42
N SER A 288 -20.95 -1.92 -6.86
CA SER A 288 -22.00 -1.73 -7.85
C SER A 288 -21.58 -2.22 -9.25
N MET A 289 -20.34 -2.00 -9.64
CA MET A 289 -19.76 -2.51 -10.89
C MET A 289 -19.79 -4.05 -10.92
N GLU A 290 -19.26 -4.68 -9.87
CA GLU A 290 -19.25 -6.14 -9.74
C GLU A 290 -20.67 -6.72 -9.75
N GLN A 291 -21.61 -6.10 -9.04
CA GLN A 291 -23.01 -6.55 -9.01
C GLN A 291 -23.62 -6.47 -10.40
N ASN A 292 -23.50 -5.34 -11.11
CA ASN A 292 -24.04 -5.17 -12.46
C ASN A 292 -23.37 -6.14 -13.47
N TYR A 293 -22.10 -6.43 -13.29
CA TYR A 293 -21.37 -7.43 -14.10
C TYR A 293 -21.98 -8.84 -13.92
N TYR A 294 -22.19 -9.27 -12.67
CA TYR A 294 -22.81 -10.57 -12.41
C TYR A 294 -24.28 -10.61 -12.81
N ASP A 295 -25.04 -9.55 -12.58
CA ASP A 295 -26.43 -9.43 -13.03
C ASP A 295 -26.52 -9.55 -14.58
N THR A 296 -25.53 -9.00 -15.31
CA THR A 296 -25.44 -9.14 -16.77
C THR A 296 -25.36 -10.60 -17.19
N ILE A 297 -24.47 -11.37 -16.54
CA ILE A 297 -24.28 -12.80 -16.82
C ILE A 297 -25.55 -13.58 -16.50
N GLU A 298 -26.17 -13.30 -15.35
CA GLU A 298 -27.40 -13.94 -14.91
C GLU A 298 -28.54 -13.68 -15.91
N TYR A 299 -28.75 -12.44 -16.35
CA TYR A 299 -29.78 -12.11 -17.33
C TYR A 299 -29.51 -12.71 -18.71
N ILE A 300 -28.27 -12.86 -19.16
CA ILE A 300 -27.95 -13.60 -20.38
C ILE A 300 -28.33 -15.10 -20.23
N GLN A 301 -28.06 -15.70 -19.08
CA GLN A 301 -28.42 -17.11 -18.80
C GLN A 301 -29.93 -17.31 -18.69
N GLU A 302 -30.68 -16.26 -18.32
CA GLU A 302 -32.14 -16.26 -18.30
C GLU A 302 -32.78 -15.83 -19.62
N ASP A 303 -32.01 -15.68 -20.69
CA ASP A 303 -32.42 -15.22 -22.02
C ASP A 303 -33.07 -13.82 -22.03
N ASN A 304 -32.82 -13.01 -21.01
CA ASN A 304 -33.36 -11.66 -20.86
C ASN A 304 -32.34 -10.61 -21.33
N TYR A 305 -32.14 -10.57 -22.65
CA TYR A 305 -31.11 -9.72 -23.27
C TYR A 305 -31.36 -8.21 -23.12
N ILE A 306 -32.62 -7.76 -22.96
CA ILE A 306 -32.90 -6.34 -22.72
C ILE A 306 -32.38 -5.88 -21.36
N ARG A 307 -32.64 -6.65 -20.29
CA ARG A 307 -32.11 -6.33 -18.98
C ARG A 307 -30.60 -6.54 -18.88
N ALA A 308 -30.10 -7.57 -19.58
CA ALA A 308 -28.68 -7.80 -19.71
C ALA A 308 -27.96 -6.59 -20.31
N GLN A 309 -28.55 -5.96 -21.34
CA GLN A 309 -27.98 -4.75 -21.96
C GLN A 309 -27.91 -3.58 -21.00
N GLU A 310 -28.96 -3.31 -20.23
CA GLU A 310 -28.98 -2.24 -19.24
C GLU A 310 -27.87 -2.43 -18.20
N LYS A 311 -27.78 -3.64 -17.59
CA LYS A 311 -26.78 -3.94 -16.57
C LYS A 311 -25.35 -3.96 -17.12
N CYS A 312 -25.19 -4.46 -18.33
CA CYS A 312 -23.91 -4.45 -19.03
C CYS A 312 -23.38 -3.03 -19.27
N GLN A 313 -24.24 -2.11 -19.71
CA GLN A 313 -23.86 -0.70 -19.92
C GLN A 313 -23.51 0.01 -18.60
N GLU A 314 -24.27 -0.26 -17.53
CA GLU A 314 -23.94 0.27 -16.19
C GLU A 314 -22.61 -0.26 -15.68
N ALA A 315 -22.33 -1.56 -15.84
CA ALA A 315 -21.06 -2.18 -15.46
C ALA A 315 -19.88 -1.61 -16.28
N LEU A 316 -20.05 -1.49 -17.58
CA LEU A 316 -19.04 -0.94 -18.49
C LEU A 316 -18.65 0.50 -18.13
N SER A 317 -19.65 1.36 -17.89
CA SER A 317 -19.43 2.75 -17.49
C SER A 317 -18.64 2.85 -16.16
N LEU A 318 -18.99 2.02 -15.18
CA LEU A 318 -18.29 1.99 -13.90
C LEU A 318 -16.88 1.43 -14.03
N ALA A 319 -16.67 0.41 -14.87
CA ALA A 319 -15.35 -0.16 -15.13
C ALA A 319 -14.41 0.85 -15.80
N GLU A 320 -14.92 1.66 -16.74
CA GLU A 320 -14.19 2.77 -17.35
C GLU A 320 -13.80 3.84 -16.32
N ASP A 321 -14.73 4.27 -15.48
CA ASP A 321 -14.51 5.29 -14.44
C ASP A 321 -13.52 4.83 -13.37
N LEU A 322 -13.54 3.55 -13.02
CA LEU A 322 -12.66 2.95 -12.01
C LEU A 322 -11.30 2.52 -12.58
N GLY A 323 -11.21 2.41 -13.91
CA GLY A 323 -10.01 1.95 -14.62
C GLY A 323 -9.78 0.44 -14.47
N ASP A 324 -10.86 -0.35 -14.38
CA ASP A 324 -10.79 -1.81 -14.32
C ASP A 324 -10.82 -2.38 -15.75
N GLU A 325 -9.65 -2.63 -16.30
CA GLU A 325 -9.47 -3.10 -17.67
C GLU A 325 -9.99 -4.53 -17.89
N GLU A 326 -9.99 -5.38 -16.87
CA GLU A 326 -10.46 -6.76 -16.96
C GLU A 326 -11.99 -6.78 -17.11
N ILE A 327 -12.70 -6.20 -16.16
CA ILE A 327 -14.18 -6.11 -16.21
C ILE A 327 -14.63 -5.30 -17.42
N ARG A 328 -13.91 -4.23 -17.78
CA ARG A 328 -14.20 -3.43 -18.98
C ARG A 328 -14.15 -4.26 -20.25
N SER A 329 -13.10 -5.07 -20.42
CA SER A 329 -12.93 -5.93 -21.60
C SER A 329 -14.01 -7.00 -21.71
N ASP A 330 -14.33 -7.65 -20.60
CA ASP A 330 -15.33 -8.71 -20.57
C ASP A 330 -16.74 -8.14 -20.81
N THR A 331 -17.06 -7.03 -20.15
CA THR A 331 -18.34 -6.34 -20.32
C THR A 331 -18.53 -5.81 -21.75
N ASP A 332 -17.48 -5.32 -22.42
CA ASP A 332 -17.52 -4.92 -23.83
C ASP A 332 -17.81 -6.11 -24.75
N ASN A 333 -17.25 -7.28 -24.45
CA ASN A 333 -17.55 -8.51 -25.19
C ASN A 333 -19.00 -8.98 -24.98
N TYR A 334 -19.49 -8.91 -23.74
CA TYR A 334 -20.89 -9.24 -23.42
C TYR A 334 -21.85 -8.27 -24.10
N LEU A 335 -21.56 -6.97 -24.09
CA LEU A 335 -22.40 -5.97 -24.75
C LEU A 335 -22.55 -6.25 -26.26
N LYS A 336 -21.44 -6.57 -26.93
CA LYS A 336 -21.45 -6.91 -28.37
C LYS A 336 -22.22 -8.19 -28.66
N LEU A 337 -22.17 -9.18 -27.77
CA LEU A 337 -23.01 -10.37 -27.85
C LEU A 337 -24.49 -10.00 -27.72
N ILE A 338 -24.84 -9.30 -26.65
CA ILE A 338 -26.22 -8.87 -26.34
C ILE A 338 -26.84 -8.07 -27.49
N GLU A 339 -26.11 -7.06 -27.99
CA GLU A 339 -26.53 -6.25 -29.11
C GLU A 339 -26.79 -7.07 -30.37
N SER A 340 -25.95 -8.08 -30.62
CA SER A 340 -26.13 -8.97 -31.79
C SER A 340 -27.36 -9.86 -31.62
N VAL A 341 -27.67 -10.33 -30.41
CA VAL A 341 -28.89 -11.12 -30.17
C VAL A 341 -30.13 -10.28 -30.29
N ILE A 342 -30.16 -9.09 -29.67
CA ILE A 342 -31.29 -8.16 -29.76
C ILE A 342 -31.59 -7.80 -31.23
N ALA A 343 -30.54 -7.45 -31.98
CA ALA A 343 -30.71 -7.15 -33.43
C ALA A 343 -31.25 -8.34 -34.24
N GLY A 344 -30.87 -9.58 -33.82
CA GLY A 344 -31.42 -10.79 -34.43
C GLY A 344 -32.90 -11.01 -34.12
N ASP A 345 -33.30 -10.82 -32.86
CA ASP A 345 -34.68 -10.93 -32.42
C ASP A 345 -35.58 -9.87 -33.06
N ASP A 346 -35.09 -8.63 -33.18
CA ASP A 346 -35.79 -7.52 -33.84
C ASP A 346 -35.99 -7.83 -35.33
N ALA A 347 -34.95 -8.27 -36.04
CA ALA A 347 -35.03 -8.66 -37.43
C ALA A 347 -35.99 -9.85 -37.64
N LEU A 348 -35.96 -10.84 -36.74
CA LEU A 348 -36.88 -11.97 -36.79
C LEU A 348 -38.32 -11.54 -36.61
N THR A 349 -38.59 -10.62 -35.69
CA THR A 349 -39.91 -10.06 -35.43
C THR A 349 -40.43 -9.24 -36.61
N ASN A 350 -39.54 -8.55 -37.32
CA ASN A 350 -39.86 -7.75 -38.50
C ASN A 350 -40.02 -8.58 -39.79
N GLY A 351 -39.77 -9.88 -39.75
CA GLY A 351 -39.80 -10.76 -40.90
C GLY A 351 -38.55 -10.70 -41.79
N GLU A 352 -37.48 -10.09 -41.33
CA GLU A 352 -36.18 -9.94 -42.02
C GLU A 352 -35.28 -11.16 -41.75
N TYR A 353 -35.72 -12.35 -42.16
CA TYR A 353 -35.13 -13.64 -41.72
C TYR A 353 -33.66 -13.81 -42.13
N SER A 354 -33.28 -13.30 -43.31
CA SER A 354 -31.87 -13.35 -43.74
C SER A 354 -30.96 -12.47 -42.89
N ASP A 355 -31.45 -11.29 -42.48
CA ASP A 355 -30.72 -10.41 -41.58
C ASP A 355 -30.70 -10.97 -40.15
N ALA A 356 -31.79 -11.55 -39.66
CA ALA A 356 -31.86 -12.27 -38.39
C ALA A 356 -30.82 -13.38 -38.34
N GLN A 357 -30.74 -14.23 -39.39
CA GLN A 357 -29.72 -15.28 -39.46
C GLN A 357 -28.30 -14.71 -39.38
N ARG A 358 -28.02 -13.64 -40.08
CA ARG A 358 -26.71 -12.96 -40.05
C ARG A 358 -26.37 -12.42 -38.65
N TYR A 359 -27.33 -11.82 -37.95
CA TYR A 359 -27.15 -11.31 -36.62
C TYR A 359 -26.93 -12.44 -35.60
N PHE A 360 -27.69 -13.54 -35.69
CA PHE A 360 -27.47 -14.69 -34.79
C PHE A 360 -26.15 -15.43 -35.07
N LEU A 361 -25.69 -15.50 -36.33
CA LEU A 361 -24.34 -16.00 -36.64
C LEU A 361 -23.25 -15.10 -36.07
N ASN A 362 -23.47 -13.77 -36.10
CA ASN A 362 -22.56 -12.84 -35.40
C ASN A 362 -22.60 -13.05 -33.90
N ALA A 363 -23.76 -13.18 -33.28
CA ALA A 363 -23.94 -13.48 -31.88
C ALA A 363 -23.23 -14.79 -31.49
N GLN A 364 -23.34 -15.85 -32.28
CA GLN A 364 -22.65 -17.12 -32.06
C GLN A 364 -21.12 -16.95 -32.06
N ASN A 365 -20.59 -16.12 -32.97
CA ASN A 365 -19.15 -15.82 -32.95
C ASN A 365 -18.77 -14.99 -31.75
N ARG A 366 -19.59 -14.02 -31.31
CA ARG A 366 -19.34 -13.18 -30.12
C ARG A 366 -19.41 -13.98 -28.82
N SER A 367 -20.31 -14.96 -28.71
CA SER A 367 -20.45 -15.84 -27.55
C SER A 367 -19.13 -16.52 -27.20
N ARG A 368 -18.28 -16.86 -28.16
CA ARG A 368 -16.95 -17.43 -27.92
C ARG A 368 -16.00 -16.52 -27.13
N TYR A 369 -16.18 -15.21 -27.22
CA TYR A 369 -15.42 -14.20 -26.50
C TYR A 369 -16.14 -13.72 -25.25
N ALA A 370 -17.33 -14.25 -24.99
CA ALA A 370 -18.22 -13.98 -23.89
C ALA A 370 -18.53 -15.25 -23.12
N ASP A 371 -17.51 -16.01 -22.74
CA ASP A 371 -17.57 -17.25 -21.94
C ASP A 371 -18.56 -18.30 -22.45
N ASN A 372 -18.86 -18.29 -23.75
CA ASN A 372 -19.87 -19.10 -24.39
C ASN A 372 -21.30 -18.89 -23.86
N LEU A 373 -21.59 -17.72 -23.29
CA LEU A 373 -22.92 -17.35 -22.82
C LEU A 373 -23.92 -17.29 -23.97
N GLY A 374 -25.15 -17.66 -23.68
CA GLY A 374 -26.30 -17.59 -24.62
C GLY A 374 -26.25 -18.58 -25.77
N GLN A 375 -25.37 -19.58 -25.78
CA GLN A 375 -25.20 -20.51 -26.91
C GLN A 375 -26.48 -21.26 -27.23
N ASP A 376 -27.18 -21.75 -26.24
CA ASP A 376 -28.41 -22.54 -26.46
C ASP A 376 -29.49 -21.66 -27.11
N TYR A 377 -29.74 -20.47 -26.55
CA TYR A 377 -30.67 -19.51 -27.13
C TYR A 377 -30.35 -19.16 -28.59
N ILE A 378 -29.07 -18.79 -28.85
CA ILE A 378 -28.60 -18.42 -30.18
C ILE A 378 -28.76 -19.60 -31.16
N SER A 379 -28.44 -20.82 -30.73
CA SER A 379 -28.58 -22.04 -31.53
C SER A 379 -30.05 -22.31 -31.90
N ASP A 380 -30.95 -22.18 -30.94
CA ASP A 380 -32.40 -22.33 -31.16
C ASP A 380 -32.95 -21.29 -32.13
N ARG A 381 -32.52 -20.01 -31.95
CA ARG A 381 -32.89 -18.92 -32.85
C ARG A 381 -32.36 -19.11 -34.28
N LEU A 382 -31.11 -19.60 -34.41
CA LEU A 382 -30.54 -19.95 -35.73
C LEU A 382 -31.31 -21.07 -36.40
N ALA A 383 -31.66 -22.13 -35.66
CA ALA A 383 -32.45 -23.25 -36.18
C ALA A 383 -33.84 -22.76 -36.63
N GLN A 384 -34.52 -21.98 -35.80
CA GLN A 384 -35.81 -21.36 -36.10
C GLN A 384 -35.74 -20.50 -37.36
N THR A 385 -34.77 -19.59 -37.43
CA THR A 385 -34.59 -18.66 -38.57
C THR A 385 -34.28 -19.43 -39.85
N SER A 386 -33.45 -20.47 -39.79
CA SER A 386 -33.13 -21.32 -40.94
C SER A 386 -34.36 -22.05 -41.46
N GLN A 387 -35.24 -22.51 -40.57
CA GLN A 387 -36.51 -23.14 -40.97
C GLN A 387 -37.45 -22.13 -41.65
N TYR A 388 -37.55 -20.88 -41.15
CA TYR A 388 -38.34 -19.84 -41.78
C TYR A 388 -37.81 -19.47 -43.16
N ILE A 389 -36.48 -19.35 -43.33
CA ILE A 389 -35.84 -19.15 -44.64
C ILE A 389 -36.19 -20.29 -45.60
N SER A 390 -36.13 -21.55 -45.14
CA SER A 390 -36.46 -22.71 -45.98
C SER A 390 -37.89 -22.69 -46.48
N VAL A 391 -38.87 -22.20 -45.69
CA VAL A 391 -40.24 -22.00 -46.13
C VAL A 391 -40.30 -21.00 -47.28
N TYR A 392 -39.63 -19.85 -47.16
CA TYR A 392 -39.61 -18.85 -48.22
C TYR A 392 -38.81 -19.25 -49.45
N GLU A 393 -37.73 -20.06 -49.27
CA GLU A 393 -37.02 -20.65 -50.41
C GLU A 393 -37.91 -21.60 -51.22
N MET A 394 -38.74 -22.41 -50.55
CA MET A 394 -39.73 -23.27 -51.22
C MET A 394 -40.80 -22.45 -51.94
N ILE A 395 -41.34 -21.39 -51.32
CA ILE A 395 -42.29 -20.47 -51.97
C ILE A 395 -41.63 -19.84 -53.18
N SER A 396 -40.44 -19.28 -53.08
CA SER A 396 -39.72 -18.63 -54.19
C SER A 396 -39.39 -19.61 -55.32
N LEU A 397 -39.05 -20.87 -54.98
CA LEU A 397 -38.88 -21.90 -56.00
C LEU A 397 -40.20 -22.22 -56.68
N GLY A 398 -41.31 -22.33 -55.93
CA GLY A 398 -42.65 -22.47 -56.44
C GLY A 398 -43.06 -21.33 -57.44
N ASP A 399 -42.76 -20.08 -57.06
CA ASP A 399 -42.96 -18.90 -57.90
C ASP A 399 -42.21 -18.98 -59.25
N THR A 400 -40.93 -19.43 -59.16
CA THR A 400 -40.09 -19.60 -60.35
C THR A 400 -40.65 -20.69 -61.29
N LEU A 401 -41.14 -21.80 -60.73
CA LEU A 401 -41.76 -22.91 -61.46
C LEU A 401 -43.10 -22.51 -62.06
N ALA A 402 -43.90 -21.77 -61.31
CA ALA A 402 -45.18 -21.22 -61.79
C ALA A 402 -44.97 -20.27 -62.95
N GLN A 403 -44.00 -19.36 -62.89
CA GLN A 403 -43.64 -18.48 -64.02
C GLN A 403 -43.16 -19.28 -65.24
N GLY A 404 -42.59 -20.47 -64.99
CA GLY A 404 -42.21 -21.40 -66.07
C GLY A 404 -43.35 -22.30 -66.56
N MET A 405 -44.60 -22.07 -66.15
CA MET A 405 -45.76 -22.88 -66.44
C MET A 405 -45.68 -24.35 -66.02
N GLN A 406 -44.81 -24.62 -64.98
CA GLN A 406 -44.64 -25.96 -64.37
C GLN A 406 -45.55 -26.06 -63.14
N TYR A 407 -46.86 -25.98 -63.33
CA TYR A 407 -47.85 -25.83 -62.26
C TYR A 407 -47.87 -26.98 -61.27
N GLU A 408 -47.74 -28.24 -61.71
CA GLU A 408 -47.66 -29.41 -60.79
C GLU A 408 -46.45 -29.33 -59.89
N ALA A 409 -45.28 -28.99 -60.42
CA ALA A 409 -44.07 -28.85 -59.67
C ALA A 409 -44.11 -27.64 -58.73
N ALA A 410 -44.72 -26.55 -59.12
CA ALA A 410 -44.97 -25.35 -58.27
C ALA A 410 -45.91 -25.70 -57.12
N GLU A 411 -47.01 -26.40 -57.39
CA GLU A 411 -47.92 -26.89 -56.35
C GLU A 411 -47.24 -27.72 -55.30
N GLU A 412 -46.38 -28.68 -55.73
CA GLU A 412 -45.58 -29.53 -54.76
C GLU A 412 -44.73 -28.68 -53.83
N GLN A 413 -44.07 -27.62 -54.37
CA GLN A 413 -43.22 -26.73 -53.52
C GLN A 413 -44.07 -25.91 -52.56
N TYR A 414 -45.20 -25.33 -53.00
CA TYR A 414 -46.08 -24.56 -52.11
C TYR A 414 -46.71 -25.45 -51.01
N LEU A 415 -47.13 -26.68 -51.36
CA LEU A 415 -47.67 -27.64 -50.42
C LEU A 415 -46.58 -28.05 -49.39
N ALA A 416 -45.36 -28.24 -49.86
CA ALA A 416 -44.23 -28.54 -48.97
C ALA A 416 -43.92 -27.35 -48.04
N ALA A 417 -43.91 -26.12 -48.55
CA ALA A 417 -43.75 -24.89 -47.78
C ALA A 417 -44.83 -24.76 -46.71
N ARG A 418 -46.13 -24.95 -47.09
CA ARG A 418 -47.26 -24.93 -46.16
C ARG A 418 -47.16 -26.00 -45.08
N ALA A 419 -46.77 -27.22 -45.46
CA ALA A 419 -46.60 -28.30 -44.51
C ALA A 419 -45.46 -28.07 -43.50
N LEU A 420 -44.30 -27.58 -43.97
CA LEU A 420 -43.18 -27.18 -43.13
C LEU A 420 -43.57 -26.05 -42.18
N ALA A 421 -44.18 -24.96 -42.71
CA ALA A 421 -44.63 -23.83 -41.91
C ALA A 421 -45.62 -24.24 -40.81
N ALA A 422 -46.57 -25.15 -41.13
CA ALA A 422 -47.50 -25.71 -40.14
C ALA A 422 -46.77 -26.55 -39.07
N GLN A 423 -45.77 -27.34 -39.44
CA GLN A 423 -44.99 -28.16 -38.53
C GLN A 423 -44.20 -27.33 -37.52
N ILE A 424 -43.69 -26.20 -37.95
CA ILE A 424 -42.85 -25.30 -37.11
C ILE A 424 -43.67 -24.15 -36.51
N TYR A 425 -45.00 -24.18 -36.61
CA TYR A 425 -45.92 -23.12 -36.09
C TYR A 425 -45.61 -21.73 -36.67
N PHE A 426 -45.21 -21.66 -37.94
CA PHE A 426 -44.91 -20.43 -38.62
C PHE A 426 -46.14 -19.94 -39.42
N ASP A 427 -47.06 -19.24 -38.74
CA ASP A 427 -48.34 -18.85 -39.30
C ASP A 427 -48.20 -17.94 -40.54
N THR A 428 -47.33 -16.94 -40.50
CA THR A 428 -47.10 -16.04 -41.66
C THR A 428 -46.64 -16.81 -42.89
N GLY A 429 -45.62 -17.64 -42.77
CA GLY A 429 -45.12 -18.45 -43.88
C GLY A 429 -46.14 -19.45 -44.39
N ARG A 430 -47.00 -20.01 -43.49
CA ARG A 430 -48.13 -20.89 -43.90
C ARG A 430 -49.17 -20.11 -44.73
N ASP A 431 -49.54 -18.91 -44.29
CA ASP A 431 -50.53 -18.10 -44.93
C ASP A 431 -50.01 -17.57 -46.28
N ASP A 432 -48.75 -17.21 -46.41
CA ASP A 432 -48.08 -16.86 -47.66
C ASP A 432 -48.05 -18.03 -48.66
N ALA A 433 -47.74 -19.25 -48.15
CA ALA A 433 -47.78 -20.46 -49.01
C ALA A 433 -49.21 -20.79 -49.47
N ILE A 434 -50.24 -20.54 -48.67
CA ILE A 434 -51.64 -20.70 -49.05
C ILE A 434 -52.01 -19.65 -50.15
N ALA A 435 -51.62 -18.39 -49.93
CA ALA A 435 -51.86 -17.34 -50.90
C ALA A 435 -51.22 -17.63 -52.28
N ALA A 436 -49.94 -18.16 -52.19
CA ALA A 436 -49.28 -18.59 -53.44
C ALA A 436 -49.97 -19.76 -54.13
N LEU A 437 -50.53 -20.72 -53.41
CA LEU A 437 -51.33 -21.80 -53.93
C LEU A 437 -52.65 -21.28 -54.62
N GLU A 438 -53.32 -20.36 -53.95
CA GLU A 438 -54.53 -19.76 -54.46
C GLU A 438 -54.26 -19.03 -55.77
N GLN A 439 -53.16 -18.28 -55.82
CA GLN A 439 -52.71 -17.59 -57.04
C GLN A 439 -52.38 -18.59 -58.16
N LEU A 440 -51.66 -19.67 -57.86
CA LEU A 440 -51.30 -20.72 -58.79
C LEU A 440 -52.52 -21.32 -59.42
N TYR A 441 -53.57 -21.67 -58.67
CA TYR A 441 -54.80 -22.24 -59.20
C TYR A 441 -55.57 -21.23 -60.02
N ALA A 442 -55.53 -19.93 -59.69
CA ALA A 442 -56.16 -18.90 -60.53
C ALA A 442 -55.43 -18.74 -61.84
N ASP A 443 -54.08 -18.71 -61.84
CA ASP A 443 -53.26 -18.61 -63.07
C ASP A 443 -53.47 -19.84 -63.97
N GLN A 444 -53.54 -21.04 -63.41
CA GLN A 444 -53.80 -22.28 -64.11
C GLN A 444 -55.22 -22.24 -64.78
N ALA A 445 -56.25 -21.82 -64.03
CA ALA A 445 -57.59 -21.73 -64.51
C ALA A 445 -57.70 -20.68 -65.65
N GLU A 446 -56.99 -19.56 -65.54
CA GLU A 446 -56.93 -18.55 -66.58
C GLU A 446 -56.30 -19.11 -67.89
N GLN A 447 -55.19 -19.85 -67.77
CA GLN A 447 -54.52 -20.47 -68.89
C GLN A 447 -55.43 -21.52 -69.56
N GLU A 448 -56.06 -22.41 -68.78
CA GLU A 448 -56.97 -23.41 -69.29
C GLU A 448 -58.16 -22.75 -70.06
N ALA A 449 -58.68 -21.60 -69.56
CA ALA A 449 -59.71 -20.83 -70.19
C ALA A 449 -59.22 -20.23 -71.53
N GLN A 450 -57.98 -19.69 -71.55
CA GLN A 450 -57.39 -19.15 -72.80
C GLN A 450 -57.15 -20.23 -73.87
N GLU A 451 -56.65 -21.40 -73.42
CA GLU A 451 -56.45 -22.55 -74.30
C GLU A 451 -57.77 -23.08 -74.85
N ALA A 452 -58.85 -23.13 -74.05
CA ALA A 452 -60.18 -23.55 -74.49
C ALA A 452 -60.75 -22.53 -75.46
N GLU A 453 -60.58 -21.24 -75.23
CA GLU A 453 -61.02 -20.18 -76.13
C GLU A 453 -60.28 -20.27 -77.48
N ALA A 454 -58.95 -20.41 -77.47
CA ALA A 454 -58.17 -20.59 -78.71
C ALA A 454 -58.53 -21.86 -79.49
N ALA A 455 -58.78 -22.97 -78.71
CA ALA A 455 -59.26 -24.20 -79.34
C ALA A 455 -60.66 -24.04 -79.99
N GLN A 456 -61.54 -23.30 -79.33
CA GLN A 456 -62.88 -23.00 -79.86
C GLN A 456 -62.82 -22.09 -81.07
N GLU A 457 -61.97 -21.05 -81.06
CA GLU A 457 -61.74 -20.20 -82.26
C GLU A 457 -61.21 -21.02 -83.44
N THR A 458 -60.24 -21.88 -83.16
CA THR A 458 -59.64 -22.80 -84.16
C THR A 458 -60.73 -23.72 -84.76
N ALA A 459 -61.54 -24.35 -83.91
CA ALA A 459 -62.61 -25.22 -84.28
C ALA A 459 -63.69 -24.46 -85.12
N THR A 460 -64.01 -23.22 -84.76
CA THR A 460 -64.95 -22.35 -85.46
C THR A 460 -64.42 -21.97 -86.84
N ALA A 461 -63.13 -21.60 -86.92
CA ALA A 461 -62.49 -21.29 -88.22
C ALA A 461 -62.43 -22.53 -89.10
N GLN A 462 -62.13 -23.73 -88.58
CA GLN A 462 -62.19 -24.96 -89.35
C GLN A 462 -63.58 -25.32 -89.83
N ALA A 463 -64.63 -25.16 -89.03
CA ALA A 463 -66.02 -25.37 -89.42
C ALA A 463 -66.44 -24.37 -90.49
N ALA A 464 -66.08 -23.08 -90.42
CA ALA A 464 -66.34 -22.09 -91.45
C ALA A 464 -65.62 -22.46 -92.73
N ALA A 465 -64.37 -22.83 -92.69
CA ALA A 465 -63.58 -23.28 -93.86
C ALA A 465 -64.19 -24.54 -94.48
N ALA A 466 -64.65 -25.50 -93.68
CA ALA A 466 -65.35 -26.68 -94.21
C ALA A 466 -66.67 -26.39 -94.83
N SER A 467 -67.44 -25.41 -94.31
CA SER A 467 -68.68 -24.93 -94.91
C SER A 467 -68.44 -24.29 -96.29
N VAL A 468 -67.43 -23.43 -96.40
CA VAL A 468 -67.03 -22.80 -97.66
C VAL A 468 -66.47 -23.87 -98.65
N ALA A 469 -65.78 -24.88 -98.17
CA ALA A 469 -65.32 -25.97 -99.02
C ALA A 469 -66.48 -26.81 -99.56
N ALA A 470 -67.51 -27.10 -98.74
CA ALA A 470 -68.74 -27.76 -99.20
C ALA A 470 -69.53 -26.97 -100.27
N GLU A 471 -69.55 -25.62 -100.20
CA GLU A 471 -70.08 -24.75 -101.28
C GLU A 471 -69.24 -24.87 -102.55
N GLY A 472 -67.91 -25.04 -102.40
CA GLY A 472 -67.00 -25.36 -103.50
C GLY A 472 -67.30 -26.67 -104.18
N ASP A 473 -67.57 -27.75 -103.38
CA ASP A 473 -67.96 -29.06 -103.84
C ASP A 473 -69.30 -29.03 -104.64
N ALA A 474 -70.28 -28.26 -104.14
CA ALA A 474 -71.54 -28.04 -104.82
C ALA A 474 -71.34 -27.34 -106.15
N ALA A 475 -70.57 -26.23 -106.24
CA ALA A 475 -70.25 -25.52 -107.43
C ALA A 475 -69.48 -26.39 -108.47
N PHE A 476 -68.59 -27.24 -107.97
CA PHE A 476 -67.85 -28.20 -108.78
C PHE A 476 -68.82 -29.25 -109.41
N ALA A 477 -69.78 -29.74 -108.65
CA ALA A 477 -70.82 -30.68 -109.14
C ALA A 477 -71.76 -30.06 -110.18
N GLU A 478 -72.02 -28.74 -110.17
CA GLU A 478 -72.76 -27.96 -111.11
C GLU A 478 -71.99 -27.63 -112.43
N GLY A 479 -70.63 -27.94 -112.39
CA GLY A 479 -69.74 -27.66 -113.50
C GLY A 479 -69.21 -26.25 -113.61
N ASP A 480 -69.42 -25.43 -112.59
CA ASP A 480 -68.92 -24.08 -112.51
C ASP A 480 -67.52 -24.10 -111.77
N TYR A 481 -66.52 -24.42 -112.55
CA TYR A 481 -65.13 -24.59 -112.04
C TYR A 481 -64.45 -23.31 -111.57
N GLU A 482 -64.81 -22.16 -112.05
CA GLU A 482 -64.29 -20.87 -111.61
C GLU A 482 -64.83 -20.49 -110.22
N ARG A 483 -66.16 -20.71 -110.03
CA ARG A 483 -66.79 -20.48 -108.74
C ARG A 483 -66.32 -21.51 -107.72
N ALA A 484 -66.15 -22.79 -108.04
CA ALA A 484 -65.62 -23.82 -107.21
C ALA A 484 -64.18 -23.45 -106.76
N ARG A 485 -63.31 -23.04 -107.69
CA ARG A 485 -61.96 -22.59 -107.41
C ARG A 485 -61.96 -21.39 -106.43
N THR A 486 -62.83 -20.45 -106.55
CA THR A 486 -62.95 -19.29 -105.64
C THR A 486 -63.31 -19.73 -104.24
N PHE A 487 -64.27 -20.63 -104.08
CA PHE A 487 -64.64 -21.16 -102.75
C PHE A 487 -63.50 -21.96 -102.11
N TYR A 488 -62.84 -22.87 -102.86
CA TYR A 488 -61.72 -23.63 -102.28
C TYR A 488 -60.54 -22.69 -101.90
N THR A 489 -60.29 -21.66 -102.69
CA THR A 489 -59.23 -20.70 -102.30
C THR A 489 -59.62 -19.93 -101.07
N THR A 490 -60.88 -19.55 -100.88
CA THR A 490 -61.38 -18.89 -99.65
C THR A 490 -61.38 -19.83 -98.48
N ALA A 491 -61.76 -21.11 -98.64
CA ALA A 491 -61.70 -22.11 -97.60
C ALA A 491 -60.25 -22.36 -97.15
N LEU A 492 -59.26 -22.35 -98.05
CA LEU A 492 -57.86 -22.54 -97.79
C LEU A 492 -57.23 -21.34 -97.04
N GLN A 493 -57.79 -20.14 -97.21
CA GLN A 493 -57.42 -18.92 -96.51
C GLN A 493 -57.97 -18.85 -95.07
N GLN A 494 -59.08 -19.57 -94.78
CA GLN A 494 -59.76 -19.63 -93.49
C GLN A 494 -59.28 -20.80 -92.63
N TYR A 495 -58.63 -21.78 -93.21
CA TYR A 495 -58.07 -22.93 -92.57
C TYR A 495 -56.69 -22.60 -91.92
#